data_8eef5f105af45bd07c94bff849197379
#
_entry.id   8eef5f105af45bd07c94bff849197379
#
_cell.length_a   1.000
_cell.length_b   1.000
_cell.length_c   1.000
_cell.angle_alpha   90.00
_cell.angle_beta   90.00
_cell.angle_gamma   90.00
#
_symmetry.space_group_name_H-M   'P 1'
#
loop_
_entity.id
_entity.type
_entity.pdbx_description
1 polymer ?
#
loop_
_entity_poly.entity_id
_entity_poly.type
_entity_poly.pdbx_seq_one_letter_code
_entity_poly.pdbx_strand_id
1 'polypeptide(L)'
;MISKFLLKSMFKQWKNGDYQVVFWDNSVYRNGEHLPKFTLKIHRPLKFSDIKKDMSLTIAEAYMDGVIDIEGSMDEVMHSLYLQTNYEHLHKHDNAKAIQKPIKESSNISKHYDLGNDFYSIWLDETLSYSCAYFKKDDDTLHAAQLQKLDHTLKKLHLKPGEKLLDIGCGWGYLSIKAAQEYGADVMGITISSEQYKQANKRVQELGLEDKVTIKLLNYQDLDGRLYRFDKVVSVGMFEHVGKDNLPFYFKKVKEVLKRGGMFLLHSILCCFEGKTNAWVDKYIFPGGYLPSLREVMSVMSECDFHLLMAESLRIHYAKTLDIWRDNFNHNLDQVKRLGYDERFIRMWDLYLRTCASAFRVGSADLFQLLLTNSVDNTFPLTKEYIYQ
;
A
#
# COMPACT_ATOMS: atom_id res chain seq x y z
N MET A 1 -16.81 -31.52 -8.11
CA MET A 1 -17.51 -30.60 -7.18
C MET A 1 -17.22 -31.06 -5.76
N ILE A 2 -17.00 -30.12 -4.86
CA ILE A 2 -16.83 -30.46 -3.44
C ILE A 2 -18.18 -30.82 -2.86
N SER A 3 -18.25 -31.89 -2.07
CA SER A 3 -19.47 -32.19 -1.34
C SER A 3 -19.67 -31.12 -0.24
N LYS A 4 -20.92 -30.77 0.05
CA LYS A 4 -21.30 -29.88 1.17
C LYS A 4 -20.68 -30.34 2.49
N PHE A 5 -20.53 -31.65 2.68
CA PHE A 5 -19.92 -32.25 3.86
C PHE A 5 -18.46 -31.81 4.04
N LEU A 6 -17.68 -31.81 2.96
CA LEU A 6 -16.28 -31.37 3.00
C LEU A 6 -16.15 -29.87 3.26
N LEU A 7 -17.00 -29.03 2.63
CA LEU A 7 -17.06 -27.59 2.93
C LEU A 7 -17.43 -27.34 4.41
N LYS A 8 -18.42 -28.03 4.93
CA LYS A 8 -18.75 -27.95 6.37
C LYS A 8 -17.56 -28.35 7.25
N SER A 9 -16.82 -29.40 6.88
CA SER A 9 -15.64 -29.82 7.63
C SER A 9 -14.55 -28.74 7.65
N MET A 10 -14.38 -28.01 6.54
CA MET A 10 -13.42 -26.90 6.45
C MET A 10 -13.85 -25.72 7.33
N PHE A 11 -15.11 -25.32 7.27
CA PHE A 11 -15.64 -24.26 8.15
C PHE A 11 -15.58 -24.65 9.64
N LYS A 12 -15.70 -25.93 10.01
CA LYS A 12 -15.48 -26.42 11.38
C LYS A 12 -14.03 -26.21 11.87
N GLN A 13 -13.06 -26.12 10.97
CA GLN A 13 -11.67 -25.82 11.33
C GLN A 13 -11.44 -24.32 11.55
N TRP A 14 -12.28 -23.47 10.95
CA TRP A 14 -12.27 -22.03 11.19
C TRP A 14 -13.07 -21.72 12.47
N LYS A 15 -12.38 -21.80 13.61
CA LYS A 15 -13.02 -21.76 14.95
C LYS A 15 -13.27 -20.35 15.48
N ASN A 16 -12.60 -19.36 14.94
CA ASN A 16 -12.64 -18.00 15.47
C ASN A 16 -13.80 -17.19 14.87
N GLY A 17 -14.56 -16.50 15.73
CA GLY A 17 -15.63 -15.58 15.37
C GLY A 17 -17.02 -16.19 15.33
N ASP A 18 -18.03 -15.32 15.49
CA ASP A 18 -19.44 -15.64 15.38
C ASP A 18 -19.88 -15.40 13.93
N TYR A 19 -20.11 -16.46 13.17
CA TYR A 19 -20.49 -16.37 11.77
C TYR A 19 -21.42 -17.49 11.32
N GLN A 20 -22.05 -17.29 10.17
CA GLN A 20 -22.81 -18.34 9.52
C GLN A 20 -22.45 -18.50 8.04
N VAL A 21 -22.69 -19.71 7.54
CA VAL A 21 -22.55 -20.06 6.13
C VAL A 21 -23.89 -20.58 5.64
N VAL A 22 -24.45 -19.93 4.64
CA VAL A 22 -25.67 -20.36 3.94
C VAL A 22 -25.26 -21.06 2.64
N PHE A 23 -25.61 -22.31 2.48
CA PHE A 23 -25.26 -23.10 1.31
C PHE A 23 -26.36 -22.98 0.23
N TRP A 24 -26.04 -23.38 -1.00
CA TRP A 24 -26.92 -23.36 -2.19
C TRP A 24 -28.24 -24.14 -2.07
N ASP A 25 -28.39 -24.96 -1.04
CA ASP A 25 -29.63 -25.68 -0.70
C ASP A 25 -30.35 -25.05 0.50
N ASN A 26 -30.03 -23.80 0.83
CA ASN A 26 -30.51 -23.01 1.96
C ASN A 26 -30.23 -23.59 3.35
N SER A 27 -29.43 -24.65 3.44
CA SER A 27 -29.01 -25.13 4.75
C SER A 27 -27.94 -24.20 5.33
N VAL A 28 -27.96 -24.09 6.66
CA VAL A 28 -27.11 -23.17 7.40
C VAL A 28 -26.12 -23.93 8.27
N TYR A 29 -24.87 -23.47 8.30
CA TYR A 29 -23.88 -23.81 9.31
C TYR A 29 -23.60 -22.57 10.14
N ARG A 30 -23.59 -22.69 11.47
CA ARG A 30 -23.21 -21.60 12.39
C ARG A 30 -21.99 -21.98 13.18
N ASN A 31 -21.13 -21.01 13.41
CA ASN A 31 -19.99 -21.06 14.32
C ASN A 31 -20.16 -19.96 15.38
N GLY A 32 -19.72 -20.25 16.61
CA GLY A 32 -19.87 -19.35 17.75
C GLY A 32 -21.20 -19.48 18.49
N GLU A 33 -21.31 -18.81 19.62
CA GLU A 33 -22.43 -18.87 20.55
C GLU A 33 -23.38 -17.66 20.41
N HIS A 34 -22.94 -16.60 19.74
CA HIS A 34 -23.68 -15.35 19.58
C HIS A 34 -24.29 -15.19 18.17
N LEU A 35 -25.02 -14.10 17.97
CA LEU A 35 -25.54 -13.76 16.67
C LEU A 35 -24.38 -13.60 15.67
N PRO A 36 -24.54 -14.10 14.43
CA PRO A 36 -23.48 -14.03 13.45
C PRO A 36 -23.16 -12.56 13.07
N LYS A 37 -21.91 -12.19 13.17
CA LYS A 37 -21.39 -10.88 12.79
C LYS A 37 -21.17 -10.75 11.29
N PHE A 38 -21.03 -11.88 10.61
CA PHE A 38 -21.02 -11.96 9.15
C PHE A 38 -21.62 -13.27 8.63
N THR A 39 -22.04 -13.22 7.38
CA THR A 39 -22.64 -14.36 6.67
C THR A 39 -21.92 -14.57 5.35
N LEU A 40 -21.49 -15.81 5.11
CA LEU A 40 -21.03 -16.24 3.80
C LEU A 40 -22.20 -16.96 3.09
N LYS A 41 -22.66 -16.42 1.95
CA LYS A 41 -23.69 -17.05 1.12
C LYS A 41 -23.03 -17.73 -0.08
N ILE A 42 -23.15 -19.04 -0.17
CA ILE A 42 -22.57 -19.85 -1.26
C ILE A 42 -23.71 -20.27 -2.18
N HIS A 43 -23.76 -19.71 -3.37
CA HIS A 43 -24.86 -19.89 -4.32
C HIS A 43 -24.74 -21.17 -5.17
N ARG A 44 -23.53 -21.72 -5.33
CA ARG A 44 -23.27 -22.98 -6.05
C ARG A 44 -22.02 -23.68 -5.50
N PRO A 45 -21.90 -25.01 -5.74
CA PRO A 45 -20.73 -25.78 -5.26
C PRO A 45 -19.41 -25.28 -5.83
N LEU A 46 -18.38 -25.23 -4.98
CA LEU A 46 -16.99 -24.91 -5.37
C LEU A 46 -16.25 -26.16 -5.90
N LYS A 47 -15.15 -25.96 -6.63
CA LYS A 47 -14.28 -27.07 -7.05
C LYS A 47 -13.28 -27.42 -5.97
N PHE A 48 -13.20 -28.69 -5.63
CA PHE A 48 -12.31 -29.19 -4.58
C PHE A 48 -10.82 -29.00 -4.91
N SER A 49 -10.46 -29.19 -6.18
CA SER A 49 -9.08 -29.01 -6.65
C SER A 49 -8.54 -27.61 -6.35
N ASP A 50 -9.39 -26.60 -6.47
CA ASP A 50 -9.00 -25.20 -6.36
C ASP A 50 -8.81 -24.82 -4.88
N ILE A 51 -9.75 -25.28 -4.02
CA ILE A 51 -9.67 -25.07 -2.57
C ILE A 51 -8.41 -25.75 -1.99
N LYS A 52 -8.06 -26.96 -2.46
CA LYS A 52 -6.87 -27.68 -1.98
C LYS A 52 -5.57 -26.97 -2.36
N LYS A 53 -5.55 -26.23 -3.47
CA LYS A 53 -4.37 -25.44 -3.89
C LYS A 53 -4.19 -24.21 -3.03
N ASP A 54 -5.23 -23.38 -2.94
CA ASP A 54 -5.24 -22.17 -2.15
C ASP A 54 -6.70 -21.79 -1.82
N MET A 55 -7.07 -21.91 -0.56
CA MET A 55 -8.43 -21.63 -0.11
C MET A 55 -8.75 -20.13 -0.19
N SER A 56 -7.80 -19.27 0.17
CA SER A 56 -8.02 -17.82 0.19
C SER A 56 -8.23 -17.27 -1.22
N LEU A 57 -7.42 -17.70 -2.17
CA LEU A 57 -7.56 -17.37 -3.58
C LEU A 57 -8.89 -17.88 -4.13
N THR A 58 -9.26 -19.13 -3.83
CA THR A 58 -10.51 -19.73 -4.33
C THR A 58 -11.75 -19.01 -3.80
N ILE A 59 -11.77 -18.62 -2.53
CA ILE A 59 -12.92 -17.88 -1.95
C ILE A 59 -13.02 -16.48 -2.57
N ALA A 60 -11.90 -15.79 -2.74
CA ALA A 60 -11.87 -14.47 -3.35
C ALA A 60 -12.32 -14.51 -4.82
N GLU A 61 -11.85 -15.48 -5.61
CA GLU A 61 -12.31 -15.69 -6.98
C GLU A 61 -13.80 -16.05 -7.04
N ALA A 62 -14.28 -16.90 -6.15
CA ALA A 62 -15.69 -17.23 -6.04
C ALA A 62 -16.57 -16.02 -5.69
N TYR A 63 -16.05 -15.09 -4.88
CA TYR A 63 -16.70 -13.80 -4.63
C TYR A 63 -16.74 -12.95 -5.92
N MET A 64 -15.62 -12.83 -6.62
CA MET A 64 -15.56 -12.09 -7.90
C MET A 64 -16.54 -12.64 -8.93
N ASP A 65 -16.69 -13.96 -8.98
CA ASP A 65 -17.59 -14.67 -9.92
C ASP A 65 -19.05 -14.72 -9.46
N GLY A 66 -19.43 -14.04 -8.38
CA GLY A 66 -20.78 -14.05 -7.83
C GLY A 66 -21.23 -15.41 -7.30
N VAL A 67 -20.29 -16.31 -7.00
CA VAL A 67 -20.55 -17.64 -6.40
C VAL A 67 -20.68 -17.54 -4.90
N ILE A 68 -19.99 -16.59 -4.29
CA ILE A 68 -20.05 -16.29 -2.86
C ILE A 68 -20.39 -14.81 -2.68
N ASP A 69 -21.28 -14.53 -1.72
CA ASP A 69 -21.47 -13.20 -1.18
C ASP A 69 -21.05 -13.16 0.28
N ILE A 70 -20.55 -11.99 0.72
CA ILE A 70 -20.16 -11.71 2.09
C ILE A 70 -21.05 -10.58 2.61
N GLU A 71 -21.91 -10.89 3.56
CA GLU A 71 -22.79 -9.93 4.24
C GLU A 71 -22.30 -9.69 5.66
N GLY A 72 -22.45 -8.46 6.16
CA GLY A 72 -22.03 -8.04 7.49
C GLY A 72 -20.63 -7.45 7.52
N SER A 73 -19.97 -7.56 8.67
CA SER A 73 -18.70 -6.88 8.93
C SER A 73 -17.51 -7.58 8.28
N MET A 74 -16.82 -6.89 7.34
CA MET A 74 -15.55 -7.37 6.79
C MET A 74 -14.44 -7.35 7.86
N ASP A 75 -14.48 -6.43 8.80
CA ASP A 75 -13.51 -6.38 9.90
C ASP A 75 -13.58 -7.67 10.75
N GLU A 76 -14.78 -8.19 10.99
CA GLU A 76 -14.96 -9.46 11.70
C GLU A 76 -14.48 -10.66 10.87
N VAL A 77 -14.69 -10.64 9.55
CA VAL A 77 -14.10 -11.66 8.65
C VAL A 77 -12.59 -11.64 8.75
N MET A 78 -11.97 -10.48 8.59
CA MET A 78 -10.52 -10.32 8.62
C MET A 78 -9.94 -10.61 10.01
N HIS A 79 -10.59 -10.18 11.09
CA HIS A 79 -10.18 -10.47 12.45
C HIS A 79 -10.19 -11.98 12.74
N SER A 80 -11.26 -12.64 12.33
CA SER A 80 -11.40 -14.09 12.47
C SER A 80 -10.30 -14.86 11.71
N LEU A 81 -9.98 -14.43 10.49
CA LEU A 81 -8.87 -14.99 9.69
C LEU A 81 -7.50 -14.68 10.31
N TYR A 82 -7.32 -13.47 10.82
CA TYR A 82 -6.09 -13.04 11.47
C TYR A 82 -5.78 -13.87 12.73
N LEU A 83 -6.78 -14.11 13.57
CA LEU A 83 -6.64 -14.97 14.75
C LEU A 83 -6.30 -16.42 14.39
N GLN A 84 -6.83 -16.92 13.27
CA GLN A 84 -6.53 -18.28 12.79
C GLN A 84 -5.07 -18.40 12.31
N THR A 85 -4.54 -17.39 11.61
CA THR A 85 -3.18 -17.38 11.06
C THR A 85 -2.11 -17.12 12.11
N ASN A 86 -2.39 -16.30 13.12
CA ASN A 86 -1.43 -15.97 14.18
C ASN A 86 -1.01 -17.17 15.01
N TYR A 87 -1.91 -18.13 15.21
CA TYR A 87 -1.58 -19.33 15.99
C TYR A 87 -0.52 -20.20 15.30
N GLU A 88 -0.41 -20.13 13.97
CA GLU A 88 0.54 -20.92 13.19
C GLU A 88 1.91 -20.24 13.01
N HIS A 89 1.98 -18.90 13.03
CA HIS A 89 3.19 -18.13 12.69
C HIS A 89 4.07 -17.73 13.88
N LEU A 90 3.57 -17.76 15.12
CA LEU A 90 4.35 -17.40 16.32
C LEU A 90 5.57 -18.30 16.57
N HIS A 91 5.75 -19.37 15.79
CA HIS A 91 6.79 -20.39 16.02
C HIS A 91 7.76 -20.64 14.85
N LYS A 92 7.72 -19.86 13.75
CA LYS A 92 8.66 -20.04 12.63
C LYS A 92 9.45 -18.76 12.38
N HIS A 93 10.69 -18.73 12.86
CA HIS A 93 11.69 -17.75 12.44
C HIS A 93 12.54 -18.35 11.32
N ASP A 94 12.45 -17.81 10.11
CA ASP A 94 13.40 -18.11 9.04
C ASP A 94 14.60 -17.16 9.15
N ASN A 95 15.81 -17.72 9.22
CA ASN A 95 17.06 -16.98 9.25
C ASN A 95 17.32 -16.28 7.90
N ALA A 96 17.71 -15.00 7.96
CA ALA A 96 18.06 -14.20 6.79
C ALA A 96 19.19 -14.83 5.98
N LYS A 97 19.01 -15.00 4.68
CA LYS A 97 20.03 -15.43 3.72
C LYS A 97 20.82 -14.26 3.16
N ALA A 98 22.07 -14.51 2.80
CA ALA A 98 23.01 -13.55 2.27
C ALA A 98 22.51 -12.80 1.02
N ILE A 99 22.99 -11.56 0.86
CA ILE A 99 22.67 -10.61 -0.22
C ILE A 99 22.96 -11.25 -1.59
N GLN A 100 21.92 -11.50 -2.36
CA GLN A 100 22.02 -11.92 -3.77
C GLN A 100 22.01 -10.71 -4.70
N LYS A 101 22.43 -10.92 -5.98
CA LYS A 101 22.33 -9.86 -7.01
C LYS A 101 20.88 -9.43 -7.21
N PRO A 102 20.63 -8.11 -7.47
CA PRO A 102 19.27 -7.60 -7.64
C PRO A 102 18.54 -8.34 -8.76
N ILE A 103 17.33 -8.77 -8.45
CA ILE A 103 16.41 -9.36 -9.45
C ILE A 103 15.78 -8.18 -10.19
N LYS A 104 15.75 -8.23 -11.53
CA LYS A 104 15.04 -7.21 -12.32
C LYS A 104 13.57 -7.20 -11.89
N GLU A 105 13.10 -6.02 -11.47
CA GLU A 105 11.68 -5.79 -11.17
C GLU A 105 10.85 -6.21 -12.38
N SER A 106 9.79 -6.96 -12.14
CA SER A 106 8.96 -7.47 -13.21
C SER A 106 8.22 -6.32 -13.91
N SER A 107 8.05 -6.44 -15.24
CA SER A 107 7.19 -5.55 -16.06
C SER A 107 5.71 -5.51 -15.62
N ASN A 108 5.38 -6.14 -14.52
CA ASN A 108 4.02 -6.27 -13.98
C ASN A 108 3.55 -5.04 -13.20
N ILE A 109 4.49 -4.18 -12.73
CA ILE A 109 4.14 -2.96 -11.99
C ILE A 109 3.40 -1.98 -12.92
N SER A 110 3.83 -1.86 -14.18
CA SER A 110 3.15 -1.00 -15.16
C SER A 110 1.69 -1.41 -15.38
N LYS A 111 1.39 -2.70 -15.39
CA LYS A 111 0.03 -3.20 -15.65
C LYS A 111 -1.00 -2.80 -14.60
N HIS A 112 -0.62 -2.70 -13.33
CA HIS A 112 -1.54 -2.25 -12.28
C HIS A 112 -1.90 -0.77 -12.46
N TYR A 113 -0.92 0.08 -12.82
CA TYR A 113 -1.14 1.51 -13.04
C TYR A 113 -1.65 1.84 -14.46
N ASP A 114 -1.68 0.86 -15.38
CA ASP A 114 -2.19 0.99 -16.74
C ASP A 114 -3.73 0.88 -16.84
N LEU A 115 -4.47 0.88 -15.73
CA LEU A 115 -5.94 1.03 -15.69
C LEU A 115 -6.41 2.40 -16.24
N GLY A 116 -5.47 3.32 -16.43
CA GLY A 116 -5.71 4.65 -17.00
C GLY A 116 -6.10 5.70 -15.97
N ASN A 117 -5.74 6.95 -16.29
CA ASN A 117 -6.03 8.10 -15.41
C ASN A 117 -7.53 8.30 -15.18
N ASP A 118 -8.36 8.00 -16.18
CA ASP A 118 -9.82 8.12 -16.11
C ASP A 118 -10.41 7.21 -15.02
N PHE A 119 -9.88 6.00 -14.88
CA PHE A 119 -10.32 5.09 -13.83
C PHE A 119 -9.95 5.60 -12.43
N TYR A 120 -8.71 6.06 -12.24
CA TYR A 120 -8.26 6.57 -10.95
C TYR A 120 -8.98 7.85 -10.53
N SER A 121 -9.31 8.73 -11.48
CA SER A 121 -10.03 9.98 -11.21
C SER A 121 -11.48 9.79 -10.71
N ILE A 122 -12.06 8.60 -10.91
CA ILE A 122 -13.43 8.29 -10.46
C ILE A 122 -13.51 8.22 -8.93
N TRP A 123 -12.46 7.76 -8.26
CA TRP A 123 -12.51 7.43 -6.84
C TRP A 123 -11.38 8.01 -5.98
N LEU A 124 -10.27 8.45 -6.59
CA LEU A 124 -9.27 9.27 -5.91
C LEU A 124 -9.73 10.73 -5.82
N ASP A 125 -8.99 11.54 -5.05
CA ASP A 125 -9.15 12.98 -5.01
C ASP A 125 -8.42 13.68 -6.18
N GLU A 126 -8.55 15.02 -6.27
CA GLU A 126 -7.96 15.84 -7.32
C GLU A 126 -6.43 15.74 -7.41
N THR A 127 -5.75 15.39 -6.30
CA THR A 127 -4.30 15.19 -6.29
C THR A 127 -3.89 13.90 -7.02
N LEU A 128 -4.82 12.99 -7.25
CA LEU A 128 -4.59 11.61 -7.69
C LEU A 128 -3.59 10.86 -6.79
N SER A 129 -3.58 11.18 -5.49
CA SER A 129 -2.70 10.49 -4.53
C SER A 129 -3.22 9.09 -4.23
N TYR A 130 -2.62 8.07 -4.86
CA TYR A 130 -2.92 6.67 -4.57
C TYR A 130 -2.06 6.15 -3.41
N SER A 131 -2.19 6.80 -2.26
CA SER A 131 -1.48 6.48 -1.02
C SER A 131 -2.27 6.99 0.19
N CYS A 132 -1.91 6.56 1.39
CA CYS A 132 -2.57 6.94 2.64
C CYS A 132 -2.67 8.46 2.79
N ALA A 133 -3.86 8.97 3.09
CA ALA A 133 -4.09 10.35 3.48
C ALA A 133 -3.78 10.56 4.98
N TYR A 134 -3.66 11.80 5.42
CA TYR A 134 -3.44 12.17 6.83
C TYR A 134 -4.58 13.08 7.31
N PHE A 135 -5.46 12.54 8.14
CA PHE A 135 -6.63 13.26 8.67
C PHE A 135 -6.27 13.94 9.97
N LYS A 136 -6.28 15.26 10.02
CA LYS A 136 -6.11 16.03 11.28
C LYS A 136 -7.37 16.02 12.11
N LYS A 137 -8.55 15.90 11.45
CA LYS A 137 -9.86 15.83 12.07
C LYS A 137 -10.67 14.70 11.46
N ASP A 138 -11.66 14.22 12.21
CA ASP A 138 -12.50 13.12 11.73
C ASP A 138 -13.39 13.50 10.54
N ASP A 139 -13.72 14.75 10.40
CA ASP A 139 -14.59 15.29 9.34
C ASP A 139 -13.81 15.88 8.14
N ASP A 140 -12.48 15.73 8.11
CA ASP A 140 -11.68 16.16 6.97
C ASP A 140 -12.10 15.42 5.69
N THR A 141 -12.25 16.17 4.60
CA THR A 141 -12.45 15.58 3.27
C THR A 141 -11.20 14.84 2.81
N LEU A 142 -11.36 13.88 1.88
CA LEU A 142 -10.20 13.15 1.32
C LEU A 142 -9.17 14.10 0.72
N HIS A 143 -9.61 15.12 -0.02
CA HIS A 143 -8.72 16.12 -0.63
C HIS A 143 -7.93 16.90 0.44
N ALA A 144 -8.61 17.40 1.47
CA ALA A 144 -7.94 18.09 2.58
C ALA A 144 -6.92 17.16 3.27
N ALA A 145 -7.29 15.90 3.53
CA ALA A 145 -6.42 14.93 4.17
C ALA A 145 -5.22 14.53 3.29
N GLN A 146 -5.38 14.49 1.96
CA GLN A 146 -4.25 14.27 1.04
C GLN A 146 -3.29 15.47 1.03
N LEU A 147 -3.79 16.70 0.99
CA LEU A 147 -2.95 17.90 1.11
C LEU A 147 -2.20 17.93 2.46
N GLN A 148 -2.88 17.58 3.55
CA GLN A 148 -2.28 17.47 4.88
C GLN A 148 -1.19 16.38 4.93
N LYS A 149 -1.37 15.26 4.24
CA LYS A 149 -0.35 14.21 4.13
C LYS A 149 0.91 14.72 3.44
N LEU A 150 0.76 15.50 2.37
CA LEU A 150 1.92 16.09 1.68
C LEU A 150 2.68 17.05 2.59
N ASP A 151 1.96 17.94 3.29
CA ASP A 151 2.55 18.85 4.27
C ASP A 151 3.26 18.11 5.39
N HIS A 152 2.60 17.12 5.98
CA HIS A 152 3.16 16.32 7.06
C HIS A 152 4.44 15.59 6.64
N THR A 153 4.47 15.09 5.40
CA THR A 153 5.65 14.45 4.81
C THR A 153 6.80 15.46 4.62
N LEU A 154 6.53 16.62 4.02
CA LEU A 154 7.54 17.64 3.74
C LEU A 154 8.05 18.32 5.01
N LYS A 155 7.17 18.58 5.99
CA LYS A 155 7.56 19.09 7.32
C LYS A 155 8.49 18.12 8.04
N LYS A 156 8.22 16.81 8.03
CA LYS A 156 9.12 15.81 8.63
C LYS A 156 10.51 15.84 8.04
N LEU A 157 10.63 16.05 6.74
CA LEU A 157 11.93 16.21 6.08
C LEU A 157 12.66 17.49 6.48
N HIS A 158 11.98 18.42 7.20
CA HIS A 158 12.53 19.72 7.55
C HIS A 158 13.13 20.42 6.33
N LEU A 159 12.38 20.33 5.21
CA LEU A 159 12.81 20.81 3.89
C LEU A 159 12.95 22.33 3.89
N LYS A 160 14.07 22.83 3.35
CA LYS A 160 14.41 24.25 3.30
C LYS A 160 14.46 24.75 1.85
N PRO A 161 14.22 26.05 1.62
CA PRO A 161 14.36 26.64 0.30
C PRO A 161 15.75 26.39 -0.31
N GLY A 162 15.78 26.01 -1.59
CA GLY A 162 17.02 25.71 -2.33
C GLY A 162 17.64 24.34 -2.06
N GLU A 163 17.09 23.54 -1.12
CA GLU A 163 17.52 22.14 -0.98
C GLU A 163 17.04 21.29 -2.15
N LYS A 164 17.84 20.29 -2.51
CA LYS A 164 17.53 19.33 -3.57
C LYS A 164 16.78 18.13 -2.98
N LEU A 165 15.58 17.90 -3.47
CA LEU A 165 14.72 16.77 -3.09
C LEU A 165 14.63 15.75 -4.21
N LEU A 166 14.82 14.47 -3.90
CA LEU A 166 14.46 13.34 -4.76
C LEU A 166 13.15 12.74 -4.29
N ASP A 167 12.16 12.62 -5.20
CA ASP A 167 10.87 11.94 -4.97
C ASP A 167 10.87 10.63 -5.76
N ILE A 168 11.07 9.49 -5.05
CA ILE A 168 11.15 8.16 -5.64
C ILE A 168 9.74 7.55 -5.74
N GLY A 169 9.24 7.39 -6.97
CA GLY A 169 7.87 7.01 -7.22
C GLY A 169 6.91 8.20 -7.10
N CYS A 170 7.23 9.29 -7.78
CA CYS A 170 6.54 10.58 -7.65
C CYS A 170 5.06 10.56 -8.12
N GLY A 171 4.57 9.45 -8.69
CA GLY A 171 3.21 9.35 -9.18
C GLY A 171 2.89 10.46 -10.19
N TRP A 172 1.77 11.14 -10.00
CA TRP A 172 1.35 12.28 -10.84
C TRP A 172 1.99 13.62 -10.45
N GLY A 173 3.06 13.60 -9.63
CA GLY A 173 3.95 14.73 -9.37
C GLY A 173 3.47 15.71 -8.29
N TYR A 174 2.37 15.44 -7.58
CA TYR A 174 1.78 16.45 -6.70
C TYR A 174 2.67 16.79 -5.50
N LEU A 175 3.34 15.79 -4.89
CA LEU A 175 4.29 16.03 -3.79
C LEU A 175 5.49 16.85 -4.29
N SER A 176 6.04 16.50 -5.45
CA SER A 176 7.16 17.22 -6.07
C SER A 176 6.81 18.69 -6.36
N ILE A 177 5.62 18.93 -6.92
CA ILE A 177 5.10 20.28 -7.21
C ILE A 177 4.93 21.08 -5.92
N LYS A 178 4.28 20.51 -4.90
CA LYS A 178 4.08 21.19 -3.61
C LYS A 178 5.39 21.52 -2.91
N ALA A 179 6.37 20.61 -2.97
CA ALA A 179 7.71 20.87 -2.40
C ALA A 179 8.40 22.05 -3.07
N ALA A 180 8.24 22.22 -4.38
CA ALA A 180 8.79 23.36 -5.10
C ALA A 180 8.04 24.67 -4.79
N GLN A 181 6.71 24.65 -4.83
CA GLN A 181 5.87 25.85 -4.66
C GLN A 181 5.89 26.40 -3.24
N GLU A 182 5.74 25.54 -2.24
CA GLU A 182 5.51 25.98 -0.87
C GLU A 182 6.79 25.94 -0.02
N TYR A 183 7.75 25.06 -0.38
CA TYR A 183 9.00 24.94 0.36
C TYR A 183 10.22 25.47 -0.39
N GLY A 184 10.06 25.88 -1.67
CA GLY A 184 11.12 26.47 -2.47
C GLY A 184 12.23 25.47 -2.85
N ALA A 185 11.97 24.19 -2.81
CA ALA A 185 12.95 23.15 -3.13
C ALA A 185 13.18 22.99 -4.63
N ASP A 186 14.37 22.51 -5.01
CA ASP A 186 14.66 22.00 -6.35
C ASP A 186 14.39 20.50 -6.38
N VAL A 187 13.39 20.05 -7.14
CA VAL A 187 12.87 18.68 -7.04
C VAL A 187 13.15 17.86 -8.29
N MET A 188 13.65 16.65 -8.09
CA MET A 188 13.64 15.61 -9.11
C MET A 188 12.65 14.50 -8.69
N GLY A 189 11.57 14.33 -9.46
CA GLY A 189 10.65 13.22 -9.33
C GLY A 189 11.01 12.11 -10.33
N ILE A 190 10.95 10.85 -9.89
CA ILE A 190 11.13 9.69 -10.79
C ILE A 190 9.94 8.76 -10.72
N THR A 191 9.54 8.22 -11.87
CA THR A 191 8.52 7.19 -12.02
C THR A 191 8.90 6.24 -13.16
N ILE A 192 8.35 5.01 -13.12
CA ILE A 192 8.48 4.03 -14.22
C ILE A 192 7.21 3.95 -15.09
N SER A 193 6.13 4.65 -14.71
CA SER A 193 4.89 4.73 -15.48
C SER A 193 4.96 5.87 -16.49
N SER A 194 4.79 5.55 -17.77
CA SER A 194 4.76 6.54 -18.85
C SER A 194 3.57 7.49 -18.73
N GLU A 195 2.44 7.02 -18.24
CA GLU A 195 1.23 7.84 -18.05
C GLU A 195 1.40 8.84 -16.91
N GLN A 196 1.95 8.40 -15.77
CA GLN A 196 2.28 9.30 -14.67
C GLN A 196 3.30 10.35 -15.09
N TYR A 197 4.35 9.92 -15.81
CA TYR A 197 5.40 10.82 -16.34
C TYR A 197 4.80 11.93 -17.21
N LYS A 198 3.96 11.58 -18.18
CA LYS A 198 3.31 12.55 -19.08
C LYS A 198 2.46 13.54 -18.31
N GLN A 199 1.60 13.03 -17.42
CA GLN A 199 0.67 13.87 -16.68
C GLN A 199 1.38 14.76 -15.64
N ALA A 200 2.43 14.25 -14.98
CA ALA A 200 3.23 15.04 -14.05
C ALA A 200 3.97 16.19 -14.76
N ASN A 201 4.59 15.91 -15.91
CA ASN A 201 5.24 16.97 -16.71
C ASN A 201 4.26 18.01 -17.22
N LYS A 202 3.06 17.59 -17.66
CA LYS A 202 2.01 18.50 -18.08
C LYS A 202 1.63 19.47 -16.94
N ARG A 203 1.43 18.95 -15.72
CA ARG A 203 1.15 19.78 -14.53
C ARG A 203 2.29 20.74 -14.21
N VAL A 204 3.53 20.30 -14.28
CA VAL A 204 4.72 21.14 -14.06
C VAL A 204 4.72 22.33 -15.04
N GLN A 205 4.47 22.05 -16.33
CA GLN A 205 4.39 23.09 -17.37
C GLN A 205 3.22 24.05 -17.16
N GLU A 206 2.02 23.52 -16.87
CA GLU A 206 0.81 24.35 -16.61
C GLU A 206 0.99 25.30 -15.41
N LEU A 207 1.88 24.95 -14.47
CA LEU A 207 2.19 25.75 -13.29
C LEU A 207 3.45 26.61 -13.44
N GLY A 208 4.17 26.51 -14.56
CA GLY A 208 5.40 27.27 -14.81
C GLY A 208 6.53 26.91 -13.84
N LEU A 209 6.67 25.63 -13.51
CA LEU A 209 7.63 25.14 -12.51
C LEU A 209 8.81 24.36 -13.11
N GLU A 210 9.05 24.44 -14.42
CA GLU A 210 10.09 23.69 -15.14
C GLU A 210 11.50 23.96 -14.62
N ASP A 211 11.72 25.16 -14.08
CA ASP A 211 12.99 25.56 -13.47
C ASP A 211 13.23 24.92 -12.09
N LYS A 212 12.18 24.43 -11.44
CA LYS A 212 12.20 23.89 -10.07
C LYS A 212 11.92 22.41 -9.98
N VAL A 213 11.12 21.86 -10.88
CA VAL A 213 10.67 20.48 -10.86
C VAL A 213 11.05 19.78 -12.16
N THR A 214 11.85 18.74 -12.04
CA THR A 214 12.21 17.85 -13.14
C THR A 214 11.62 16.47 -12.90
N ILE A 215 10.69 16.02 -13.74
CA ILE A 215 10.16 14.65 -13.69
C ILE A 215 10.91 13.78 -14.71
N LYS A 216 11.35 12.59 -14.29
CA LYS A 216 12.05 11.63 -15.16
C LYS A 216 11.36 10.28 -15.21
N LEU A 217 11.30 9.70 -16.39
CA LEU A 217 10.96 8.30 -16.58
C LEU A 217 12.21 7.46 -16.30
N LEU A 218 12.40 7.08 -15.02
CA LEU A 218 13.64 6.46 -14.53
C LEU A 218 13.34 5.47 -13.42
N ASN A 219 13.98 4.30 -13.47
CA ASN A 219 13.95 3.34 -12.37
C ASN A 219 14.96 3.78 -11.28
N TYR A 220 14.59 3.66 -10.00
CA TYR A 220 15.50 3.97 -8.89
C TYR A 220 16.81 3.15 -8.95
N GLN A 221 16.76 1.95 -9.55
CA GLN A 221 17.94 1.08 -9.73
C GLN A 221 19.02 1.74 -10.61
N ASP A 222 18.61 2.62 -11.51
CA ASP A 222 19.49 3.33 -12.46
C ASP A 222 20.02 4.67 -11.92
N LEU A 223 19.66 5.03 -10.68
CA LEU A 223 20.23 6.21 -10.02
C LEU A 223 21.74 6.04 -9.84
N ASP A 224 22.50 7.07 -10.19
CA ASP A 224 23.97 7.11 -10.07
C ASP A 224 24.39 8.26 -9.15
N GLY A 225 24.99 7.95 -8.01
CA GLY A 225 25.46 8.96 -7.04
C GLY A 225 26.61 9.84 -7.52
N ARG A 226 27.21 9.55 -8.68
CA ARG A 226 28.16 10.46 -9.35
C ARG A 226 27.46 11.59 -10.09
N LEU A 227 26.22 11.32 -10.55
CA LEU A 227 25.41 12.28 -11.32
C LEU A 227 24.42 13.02 -10.43
N TYR A 228 23.91 12.36 -9.38
CA TYR A 228 22.83 12.86 -8.55
C TYR A 228 23.24 12.93 -7.08
N ARG A 229 23.00 14.08 -6.47
CA ARG A 229 23.23 14.32 -5.04
C ARG A 229 22.11 15.18 -4.47
N PHE A 230 21.39 14.64 -3.48
CA PHE A 230 20.22 15.27 -2.87
C PHE A 230 20.46 15.56 -1.38
N ASP A 231 19.83 16.63 -0.91
CA ASP A 231 19.77 16.96 0.53
C ASP A 231 18.72 16.12 1.22
N LYS A 232 17.63 15.83 0.50
CA LYS A 232 16.48 15.08 1.00
C LYS A 232 16.03 14.04 -0.03
N VAL A 233 15.54 12.90 0.46
CA VAL A 233 14.88 11.86 -0.35
C VAL A 233 13.54 11.55 0.28
N VAL A 234 12.53 11.34 -0.54
CA VAL A 234 11.21 10.86 -0.13
C VAL A 234 10.78 9.70 -1.02
N SER A 235 10.07 8.74 -0.43
CA SER A 235 9.43 7.65 -1.17
C SER A 235 8.11 7.32 -0.51
N VAL A 236 7.02 7.41 -1.27
CA VAL A 236 5.65 7.23 -0.77
C VAL A 236 4.94 6.16 -1.58
N GLY A 237 4.68 4.98 -0.97
CA GLY A 237 3.91 3.90 -1.60
C GLY A 237 4.60 3.22 -2.78
N MET A 238 5.93 3.30 -2.88
CA MET A 238 6.72 2.65 -3.92
C MET A 238 7.51 1.45 -3.39
N PHE A 239 7.88 1.47 -2.12
CA PHE A 239 8.75 0.47 -1.50
C PHE A 239 8.16 -0.94 -1.50
N GLU A 240 6.83 -1.05 -1.52
CA GLU A 240 6.05 -2.29 -1.64
C GLU A 240 6.33 -3.04 -2.96
N HIS A 241 6.87 -2.35 -3.95
CA HIS A 241 7.21 -2.91 -5.26
C HIS A 241 8.68 -3.35 -5.38
N VAL A 242 9.50 -3.05 -4.37
CA VAL A 242 10.94 -3.36 -4.38
C VAL A 242 11.20 -4.87 -4.31
N GLY A 243 10.36 -5.61 -3.59
CA GLY A 243 10.54 -7.04 -3.36
C GLY A 243 11.59 -7.35 -2.29
N LYS A 244 11.44 -8.49 -1.60
CA LYS A 244 12.25 -8.88 -0.43
C LYS A 244 13.76 -8.83 -0.70
N ASP A 245 14.18 -9.45 -1.78
CA ASP A 245 15.60 -9.62 -2.08
C ASP A 245 16.30 -8.31 -2.49
N ASN A 246 15.52 -7.31 -2.91
CA ASN A 246 16.04 -6.01 -3.34
C ASN A 246 16.06 -4.94 -2.21
N LEU A 247 15.52 -5.22 -1.03
CA LEU A 247 15.48 -4.25 0.08
C LEU A 247 16.88 -3.68 0.40
N PRO A 248 17.94 -4.49 0.56
CA PRO A 248 19.29 -3.96 0.83
C PRO A 248 19.82 -3.10 -0.32
N PHE A 249 19.53 -3.48 -1.56
CA PHE A 249 19.95 -2.72 -2.74
C PHE A 249 19.24 -1.37 -2.79
N TYR A 250 17.95 -1.32 -2.49
CA TYR A 250 17.18 -0.08 -2.42
C TYR A 250 17.79 0.92 -1.42
N PHE A 251 18.05 0.50 -0.19
CA PHE A 251 18.66 1.37 0.84
C PHE A 251 20.07 1.83 0.42
N LYS A 252 20.88 0.96 -0.19
CA LYS A 252 22.19 1.34 -0.73
C LYS A 252 22.07 2.39 -1.83
N LYS A 253 21.09 2.28 -2.74
CA LYS A 253 20.83 3.27 -3.78
C LYS A 253 20.39 4.62 -3.21
N VAL A 254 19.49 4.63 -2.23
CA VAL A 254 19.11 5.86 -1.53
C VAL A 254 20.34 6.50 -0.87
N LYS A 255 21.16 5.71 -0.17
CA LYS A 255 22.39 6.20 0.47
C LYS A 255 23.38 6.77 -0.53
N GLU A 256 23.53 6.13 -1.69
CA GLU A 256 24.44 6.56 -2.76
C GLU A 256 24.11 7.98 -3.26
N VAL A 257 22.82 8.33 -3.40
CA VAL A 257 22.37 9.62 -3.93
C VAL A 257 22.09 10.66 -2.83
N LEU A 258 21.96 10.26 -1.58
CA LEU A 258 21.70 11.16 -0.47
C LEU A 258 23.01 11.67 0.14
N LYS A 259 23.13 12.98 0.31
CA LYS A 259 24.29 13.60 0.98
C LYS A 259 24.45 13.05 2.41
N ARG A 260 25.67 13.08 2.92
CA ARG A 260 25.92 12.77 4.34
C ARG A 260 25.17 13.77 5.24
N GLY A 261 24.49 13.30 6.27
CA GLY A 261 23.58 14.10 7.10
C GLY A 261 22.24 14.42 6.43
N GLY A 262 22.06 14.04 5.17
CA GLY A 262 20.78 14.19 4.47
C GLY A 262 19.69 13.30 5.05
N MET A 263 18.42 13.66 4.82
CA MET A 263 17.27 12.95 5.38
C MET A 263 16.53 12.15 4.32
N PHE A 264 16.06 10.98 4.72
CA PHE A 264 15.20 10.12 3.92
C PHE A 264 13.91 9.82 4.67
N LEU A 265 12.77 10.12 4.05
CA LEU A 265 11.46 9.72 4.54
C LEU A 265 10.92 8.57 3.68
N LEU A 266 10.71 7.43 4.32
CA LEU A 266 10.07 6.26 3.76
C LEU A 266 8.64 6.16 4.30
N HIS A 267 7.65 6.26 3.41
CA HIS A 267 6.24 6.04 3.72
C HIS A 267 5.79 4.75 3.01
N SER A 268 5.58 3.70 3.76
CA SER A 268 5.30 2.37 3.20
C SER A 268 4.37 1.54 4.07
N ILE A 269 3.61 0.67 3.41
CA ILE A 269 2.86 -0.39 4.06
C ILE A 269 3.86 -1.44 4.55
N LEU A 270 3.72 -1.82 5.81
CA LEU A 270 4.50 -2.88 6.44
C LEU A 270 3.57 -3.97 6.96
N CYS A 271 4.06 -5.21 6.98
CA CYS A 271 3.33 -6.35 7.52
C CYS A 271 3.73 -6.63 8.97
N CYS A 272 2.80 -7.13 9.77
CA CYS A 272 3.12 -7.59 11.13
C CYS A 272 3.86 -8.93 11.12
N PHE A 273 3.74 -9.69 10.04
CA PHE A 273 4.34 -11.01 9.86
C PHE A 273 5.17 -11.05 8.60
N GLU A 274 6.28 -11.74 8.69
CA GLU A 274 7.11 -12.05 7.53
C GLU A 274 6.52 -13.23 6.77
N GLY A 275 6.33 -13.09 5.49
CA GLY A 275 5.75 -14.13 4.67
C GLY A 275 5.52 -13.70 3.24
N LYS A 276 4.92 -14.60 2.48
CA LYS A 276 4.51 -14.31 1.09
C LYS A 276 3.26 -13.43 1.09
N THR A 277 3.16 -12.57 0.10
CA THR A 277 1.93 -11.82 -0.20
C THR A 277 0.78 -12.79 -0.43
N ASN A 278 -0.43 -12.42 -0.01
CA ASN A 278 -1.63 -13.20 -0.26
C ASN A 278 -1.77 -13.49 -1.76
N ALA A 279 -2.04 -14.75 -2.13
CA ALA A 279 -2.05 -15.20 -3.52
C ALA A 279 -3.08 -14.48 -4.40
N TRP A 280 -4.20 -14.04 -3.83
CA TRP A 280 -5.19 -13.25 -4.57
C TRP A 280 -4.71 -11.82 -4.80
N VAL A 281 -4.10 -11.17 -3.81
CA VAL A 281 -3.51 -9.84 -3.94
C VAL A 281 -2.37 -9.87 -4.96
N ASP A 282 -1.49 -10.87 -4.90
CA ASP A 282 -0.40 -11.05 -5.85
C ASP A 282 -0.90 -11.26 -7.28
N LYS A 283 -1.98 -12.04 -7.45
CA LYS A 283 -2.51 -12.36 -8.78
C LYS A 283 -3.28 -11.21 -9.42
N TYR A 284 -4.08 -10.46 -8.66
CA TYR A 284 -5.09 -9.54 -9.20
C TYR A 284 -4.81 -8.07 -8.91
N ILE A 285 -4.11 -7.73 -7.84
CA ILE A 285 -3.97 -6.35 -7.37
C ILE A 285 -2.53 -5.86 -7.51
N PHE A 286 -1.57 -6.49 -6.85
CA PHE A 286 -0.16 -6.08 -6.83
C PHE A 286 0.76 -7.25 -7.18
N PRO A 287 0.86 -7.63 -8.47
CA PRO A 287 1.73 -8.73 -8.90
C PRO A 287 3.19 -8.49 -8.56
N GLY A 288 3.78 -9.42 -7.81
CA GLY A 288 5.18 -9.33 -7.35
C GLY A 288 5.39 -8.37 -6.18
N GLY A 289 4.34 -7.79 -5.62
CA GLY A 289 4.41 -6.94 -4.44
C GLY A 289 4.86 -7.70 -3.20
N TYR A 290 5.67 -7.04 -2.35
CA TYR A 290 6.12 -7.57 -1.08
C TYR A 290 5.96 -6.54 0.03
N LEU A 291 5.30 -6.93 1.11
CA LEU A 291 5.16 -6.09 2.30
C LEU A 291 6.17 -6.59 3.35
N PRO A 292 7.29 -5.88 3.55
CA PRO A 292 8.25 -6.26 4.59
C PRO A 292 7.70 -6.01 5.99
N SER A 293 8.22 -6.71 6.98
CA SER A 293 7.97 -6.37 8.38
C SER A 293 8.80 -5.14 8.80
N LEU A 294 8.33 -4.44 9.84
CA LEU A 294 9.13 -3.34 10.43
C LEU A 294 10.52 -3.86 10.86
N ARG A 295 10.60 -5.09 11.38
CA ARG A 295 11.87 -5.72 11.77
C ARG A 295 12.83 -5.87 10.58
N GLU A 296 12.35 -6.34 9.42
CA GLU A 296 13.16 -6.47 8.21
C GLU A 296 13.68 -5.11 7.75
N VAL A 297 12.82 -4.10 7.73
CA VAL A 297 13.21 -2.74 7.34
C VAL A 297 14.26 -2.17 8.30
N MET A 298 14.06 -2.31 9.61
CA MET A 298 15.00 -1.85 10.63
C MET A 298 16.35 -2.54 10.54
N SER A 299 16.38 -3.86 10.26
CA SER A 299 17.63 -4.61 10.05
C SER A 299 18.40 -4.06 8.86
N VAL A 300 17.74 -3.98 7.71
CA VAL A 300 18.38 -3.54 6.45
C VAL A 300 18.86 -2.09 6.53
N MET A 301 18.07 -1.17 7.11
CA MET A 301 18.48 0.21 7.25
C MET A 301 19.71 0.35 8.16
N SER A 302 19.79 -0.43 9.24
CA SER A 302 20.94 -0.44 10.16
C SER A 302 22.21 -0.96 9.48
N GLU A 303 22.09 -2.04 8.68
CA GLU A 303 23.17 -2.59 7.87
C GLU A 303 23.68 -1.60 6.82
N CYS A 304 22.80 -0.70 6.37
CA CYS A 304 23.16 0.39 5.44
C CYS A 304 23.59 1.68 6.16
N ASP A 305 23.81 1.67 7.48
CA ASP A 305 24.25 2.83 8.28
C ASP A 305 23.30 4.05 8.14
N PHE A 306 21.99 3.79 8.17
CA PHE A 306 20.97 4.81 8.38
C PHE A 306 20.61 4.90 9.86
N HIS A 307 20.37 6.11 10.37
CA HIS A 307 19.89 6.34 11.72
C HIS A 307 18.41 6.72 11.70
N LEU A 308 17.60 6.01 12.52
CA LEU A 308 16.18 6.32 12.67
C LEU A 308 16.00 7.56 13.56
N LEU A 309 15.34 8.58 13.04
CA LEU A 309 14.96 9.78 13.81
C LEU A 309 13.52 9.72 14.30
N MET A 310 12.62 9.12 13.53
CA MET A 310 11.20 9.02 13.84
C MET A 310 10.57 7.83 13.12
N ALA A 311 9.66 7.14 13.82
CA ALA A 311 8.72 6.19 13.23
C ALA A 311 7.31 6.58 13.67
N GLU A 312 6.40 6.76 12.72
CA GLU A 312 5.00 7.08 12.99
C GLU A 312 4.10 6.12 12.23
N SER A 313 3.17 5.47 12.94
CA SER A 313 2.14 4.64 12.32
C SER A 313 0.96 5.50 11.88
N LEU A 314 0.56 5.34 10.63
CA LEU A 314 -0.63 5.96 10.03
C LEU A 314 -1.70 4.91 9.71
N ARG A 315 -1.68 3.79 10.40
CA ARG A 315 -2.52 2.61 10.14
C ARG A 315 -4.00 2.95 10.02
N ILE A 316 -4.54 3.68 10.99
CA ILE A 316 -5.97 4.04 11.01
C ILE A 316 -6.30 5.10 9.95
N HIS A 317 -5.37 5.99 9.63
CA HIS A 317 -5.53 6.91 8.50
C HIS A 317 -5.69 6.16 7.18
N TYR A 318 -4.95 5.06 6.99
CA TYR A 318 -5.09 4.29 5.76
C TYR A 318 -6.39 3.50 5.69
N ALA A 319 -6.83 2.91 6.81
CA ALA A 319 -8.14 2.28 6.87
C ALA A 319 -9.25 3.27 6.45
N LYS A 320 -9.22 4.49 7.00
CA LYS A 320 -10.18 5.55 6.64
C LYS A 320 -10.04 6.00 5.19
N THR A 321 -8.82 6.14 4.68
CA THR A 321 -8.59 6.48 3.27
C THR A 321 -9.23 5.45 2.34
N LEU A 322 -9.02 4.17 2.61
CA LEU A 322 -9.57 3.05 1.82
C LEU A 322 -11.09 2.98 1.88
N ASP A 323 -11.69 3.29 3.04
CA ASP A 323 -13.16 3.37 3.14
C ASP A 323 -13.72 4.48 2.25
N ILE A 324 -13.12 5.68 2.29
CA ILE A 324 -13.56 6.79 1.44
C ILE A 324 -13.36 6.46 -0.05
N TRP A 325 -12.23 5.84 -0.42
CA TRP A 325 -12.01 5.39 -1.80
C TRP A 325 -13.08 4.39 -2.23
N ARG A 326 -13.43 3.45 -1.35
CA ARG A 326 -14.48 2.48 -1.62
C ARG A 326 -15.84 3.12 -1.79
N ASP A 327 -16.18 4.06 -0.93
CA ASP A 327 -17.45 4.79 -1.01
C ASP A 327 -17.52 5.60 -2.31
N ASN A 328 -16.45 6.32 -2.66
CA ASN A 328 -16.36 7.03 -3.94
C ASN A 328 -16.52 6.09 -5.14
N PHE A 329 -15.82 4.95 -5.12
CA PHE A 329 -15.92 3.94 -6.17
C PHE A 329 -17.35 3.42 -6.31
N ASN A 330 -18.00 3.05 -5.21
CA ASN A 330 -19.34 2.51 -5.21
C ASN A 330 -20.42 3.54 -5.61
N HIS A 331 -20.23 4.82 -5.27
CA HIS A 331 -21.12 5.89 -5.73
C HIS A 331 -21.00 6.17 -7.24
N ASN A 332 -19.89 5.80 -7.85
CA ASN A 332 -19.60 6.09 -9.26
C ASN A 332 -19.57 4.84 -10.16
N LEU A 333 -20.23 3.74 -9.80
CA LEU A 333 -20.22 2.48 -10.57
C LEU A 333 -20.68 2.65 -12.03
N ASP A 334 -21.60 3.56 -12.32
CA ASP A 334 -22.02 3.85 -13.68
C ASP A 334 -20.90 4.42 -14.55
N GLN A 335 -20.00 5.21 -13.96
CA GLN A 335 -18.82 5.71 -14.65
C GLN A 335 -17.82 4.58 -14.89
N VAL A 336 -17.60 3.72 -13.90
CA VAL A 336 -16.74 2.52 -14.01
C VAL A 336 -17.23 1.62 -15.15
N LYS A 337 -18.55 1.34 -15.23
CA LYS A 337 -19.16 0.54 -16.30
C LYS A 337 -19.01 1.20 -17.67
N ARG A 338 -19.12 2.54 -17.77
CA ARG A 338 -18.89 3.27 -19.03
C ARG A 338 -17.46 3.16 -19.54
N LEU A 339 -16.47 2.96 -18.67
CA LEU A 339 -15.09 2.68 -19.07
C LEU A 339 -14.87 1.23 -19.56
N GLY A 340 -15.93 0.39 -19.54
CA GLY A 340 -15.89 -0.99 -20.04
C GLY A 340 -15.56 -2.06 -18.98
N TYR A 341 -15.49 -1.68 -17.70
CA TYR A 341 -15.25 -2.65 -16.62
C TYR A 341 -16.51 -3.46 -16.31
N ASP A 342 -16.37 -4.78 -16.24
CA ASP A 342 -17.45 -5.72 -15.97
C ASP A 342 -17.74 -5.89 -14.48
N GLU A 343 -18.81 -6.63 -14.16
CA GLU A 343 -19.23 -6.90 -12.78
C GLU A 343 -18.14 -7.66 -11.98
N ARG A 344 -17.39 -8.53 -12.65
CA ARG A 344 -16.30 -9.28 -12.01
C ARG A 344 -15.18 -8.36 -11.55
N PHE A 345 -14.81 -7.37 -12.37
CA PHE A 345 -13.84 -6.34 -12.01
C PHE A 345 -14.36 -5.46 -10.86
N ILE A 346 -15.63 -5.05 -10.92
CA ILE A 346 -16.26 -4.22 -9.87
C ILE A 346 -16.22 -4.96 -8.53
N ARG A 347 -16.60 -6.23 -8.49
CA ARG A 347 -16.52 -7.05 -7.28
C ARG A 347 -15.08 -7.25 -6.79
N MET A 348 -14.14 -7.43 -7.70
CA MET A 348 -12.71 -7.51 -7.38
C MET A 348 -12.23 -6.23 -6.67
N TRP A 349 -12.57 -5.07 -7.22
CA TRP A 349 -12.11 -3.78 -6.70
C TRP A 349 -12.75 -3.44 -5.35
N ASP A 350 -14.06 -3.69 -5.18
CA ASP A 350 -14.74 -3.56 -3.89
C ASP A 350 -14.12 -4.49 -2.83
N LEU A 351 -13.88 -5.75 -3.18
CA LEU A 351 -13.23 -6.71 -2.27
C LEU A 351 -11.85 -6.23 -1.85
N TYR A 352 -11.04 -5.74 -2.80
CA TYR A 352 -9.72 -5.19 -2.52
C TYR A 352 -9.78 -4.05 -1.50
N LEU A 353 -10.59 -3.02 -1.74
CA LEU A 353 -10.68 -1.86 -0.87
C LEU A 353 -11.19 -2.25 0.53
N ARG A 354 -12.23 -3.10 0.61
CA ARG A 354 -12.78 -3.59 1.89
C ARG A 354 -11.76 -4.39 2.69
N THR A 355 -11.11 -5.36 2.06
CA THR A 355 -10.17 -6.26 2.76
C THR A 355 -8.93 -5.51 3.23
N CYS A 356 -8.41 -4.58 2.42
CA CYS A 356 -7.29 -3.74 2.82
C CYS A 356 -7.64 -2.80 3.98
N ALA A 357 -8.80 -2.12 3.94
CA ALA A 357 -9.25 -1.29 5.07
C ALA A 357 -9.35 -2.11 6.37
N SER A 358 -9.95 -3.29 6.28
CA SER A 358 -10.05 -4.20 7.43
C SER A 358 -8.69 -4.72 7.90
N ALA A 359 -7.75 -5.03 6.98
CA ALA A 359 -6.41 -5.47 7.33
C ALA A 359 -5.68 -4.44 8.21
N PHE A 360 -5.81 -3.15 7.87
CA PHE A 360 -5.29 -2.08 8.71
C PHE A 360 -6.01 -1.98 10.06
N ARG A 361 -7.34 -2.14 10.13
CA ARG A 361 -8.09 -2.08 11.41
C ARG A 361 -7.74 -3.21 12.35
N VAL A 362 -7.63 -4.44 11.83
CA VAL A 362 -7.31 -5.60 12.67
C VAL A 362 -5.80 -5.73 12.96
N GLY A 363 -4.95 -4.90 12.34
CA GLY A 363 -3.52 -4.86 12.60
C GLY A 363 -2.72 -5.94 11.88
N SER A 364 -3.25 -6.61 10.85
CA SER A 364 -2.48 -7.54 10.02
C SER A 364 -1.54 -6.80 9.05
N ALA A 365 -1.87 -5.57 8.71
CA ALA A 365 -1.02 -4.62 8.02
C ALA A 365 -0.91 -3.31 8.82
N ASP A 366 0.20 -2.62 8.70
CA ASP A 366 0.42 -1.29 9.23
C ASP A 366 0.96 -0.38 8.13
N LEU A 367 0.95 0.92 8.35
CA LEU A 367 1.61 1.88 7.49
C LEU A 367 2.49 2.77 8.33
N PHE A 368 3.77 2.86 7.96
CA PHE A 368 4.71 3.69 8.67
C PHE A 368 5.27 4.82 7.80
N GLN A 369 5.49 5.97 8.43
CA GLN A 369 6.45 6.95 7.98
C GLN A 369 7.71 6.83 8.84
N LEU A 370 8.82 6.40 8.21
CA LEU A 370 10.13 6.29 8.82
C LEU A 370 11.00 7.45 8.36
N LEU A 371 11.41 8.33 9.27
CA LEU A 371 12.36 9.41 9.00
C LEU A 371 13.76 8.95 9.40
N LEU A 372 14.66 8.94 8.44
CA LEU A 372 16.01 8.42 8.55
C LEU A 372 17.04 9.49 8.19
N THR A 373 18.27 9.39 8.70
CA THR A 373 19.41 10.17 8.21
C THR A 373 20.50 9.27 7.64
N ASN A 374 21.16 9.76 6.58
CA ASN A 374 22.39 9.17 6.07
C ASN A 374 23.55 9.61 6.97
N SER A 375 23.98 8.72 7.88
CA SER A 375 24.95 8.99 8.94
C SER A 375 24.41 10.01 9.97
N VAL A 376 25.25 10.43 10.93
CA VAL A 376 24.88 11.32 12.02
C VAL A 376 24.66 12.75 11.52
N ASP A 377 23.54 13.36 11.93
CA ASP A 377 23.25 14.79 11.83
C ASP A 377 22.91 15.34 13.23
N ASN A 378 23.78 16.18 13.76
CA ASN A 378 23.62 16.84 15.07
C ASN A 378 22.91 18.20 14.96
N THR A 379 22.50 18.62 13.77
CA THR A 379 21.77 19.90 13.55
C THR A 379 20.26 19.73 13.56
N PHE A 380 19.79 18.49 13.66
CA PHE A 380 18.35 18.17 13.69
C PHE A 380 17.70 18.73 14.98
N PRO A 381 16.48 19.29 14.90
CA PRO A 381 15.79 19.85 16.06
C PRO A 381 15.62 18.86 17.20
N LEU A 382 15.82 19.29 18.44
CA LEU A 382 15.67 18.45 19.64
C LEU A 382 14.23 17.96 19.82
N THR A 383 13.24 18.82 19.46
CA THR A 383 11.81 18.48 19.52
C THR A 383 11.24 18.31 18.12
N LYS A 384 10.08 17.66 18.05
CA LYS A 384 9.35 17.44 16.78
C LYS A 384 8.19 18.45 16.58
N GLU A 385 8.13 19.50 17.39
CA GLU A 385 7.04 20.49 17.35
C GLU A 385 6.85 21.15 15.98
N TYR A 386 7.96 21.37 15.25
CA TYR A 386 7.95 21.93 13.90
C TYR A 386 7.09 21.15 12.88
N ILE A 387 6.81 19.88 13.16
CA ILE A 387 5.97 19.03 12.27
C ILE A 387 4.49 19.41 12.42
N TYR A 388 4.08 19.87 13.60
CA TYR A 388 2.68 20.08 13.95
C TYR A 388 2.26 21.57 14.00
N GLN A 389 3.17 22.46 13.70
CA GLN A 389 2.94 23.91 13.61
C GLN A 389 2.32 24.37 12.27
#